data_0fe80200e27dddf26470294913a94dbc
#
_entry.id   0fe80200e27dddf26470294913a94dbc
#
_cell.length_a   1.000
_cell.length_b   1.000
_cell.length_c   1.000
_cell.angle_alpha   90.00
_cell.angle_beta   90.00
_cell.angle_gamma   90.00
#
_symmetry.space_group_name_H-M   'P 1'
#
loop_
_entity.id
_entity.type
_entity.pdbx_description
1 polymer ?
#
loop_
_entity_poly.entity_id
_entity_poly.type
_entity_poly.pdbx_seq_one_letter_code
_entity_poly.pdbx_strand_id
1 'polypeptide(L)'
;TSFLSRGMLGLAVRLARAVNGELAVTGSVWRERYHARPLKTPREVRNAIVYVLMNAKKHGSRISGLDPHSSARWFDGIRRDVENLTPDEPPEPSPVRAALTWLGSTGWRKHGLVSPTERPRSESSEPRGRATIDG
;
A
#
# COMPACT_ATOMS: atom_id res chain seq x y z
N THR A 1 -3.11 10.52 16.91
CA THR A 1 -3.52 11.03 15.57
C THR A 1 -2.75 12.28 15.16
N SER A 2 -2.43 13.19 16.11
CA SER A 2 -1.79 14.47 15.78
C SER A 2 -0.36 14.34 15.22
N PHE A 3 0.44 13.39 15.70
CA PHE A 3 1.82 13.19 15.21
C PHE A 3 1.86 12.70 13.78
N LEU A 4 1.02 11.73 13.42
CA LEU A 4 0.91 11.25 12.05
C LEU A 4 0.45 12.36 11.10
N SER A 5 -0.56 13.14 11.51
CA SER A 5 -1.07 14.25 10.71
C SER A 5 -0.02 15.33 10.46
N ARG A 6 0.77 15.69 11.50
CA ARG A 6 1.88 16.63 11.35
C ARG A 6 2.99 16.10 10.45
N GLY A 7 3.35 14.82 10.61
CA GLY A 7 4.35 14.17 9.78
C GLY A 7 3.95 14.15 8.31
N MET A 8 2.71 13.75 8.01
CA MET A 8 2.17 13.71 6.66
C MET A 8 2.06 15.10 6.04
N LEU A 9 1.63 16.10 6.82
CA LEU A 9 1.60 17.48 6.34
C LEU A 9 3.01 18.00 6.01
N GLY A 10 3.97 17.76 6.90
CA GLY A 10 5.35 18.17 6.67
C GLY A 10 5.96 17.51 5.44
N LEU A 11 5.72 16.20 5.23
CA LEU A 11 6.15 15.49 4.03
C LEU A 11 5.48 16.04 2.77
N ALA A 12 4.17 16.24 2.80
CA ALA A 12 3.43 16.78 1.66
C ALA A 12 3.92 18.16 1.24
N VAL A 13 4.18 19.06 2.20
CA VAL A 13 4.72 20.41 1.94
C VAL A 13 6.12 20.33 1.33
N ARG A 14 7.01 19.50 1.86
CA ARG A 14 8.37 19.33 1.33
C ARG A 14 8.35 18.80 -0.10
N LEU A 15 7.54 17.77 -0.35
CA LEU A 15 7.43 17.17 -1.68
C LEU A 15 6.81 18.17 -2.68
N ALA A 16 5.78 18.93 -2.28
CA ALA A 16 5.19 19.95 -3.14
C ALA A 16 6.20 21.04 -3.51
N ARG A 17 7.02 21.49 -2.55
CA ARG A 17 8.07 22.47 -2.82
C ARG A 17 9.15 21.94 -3.76
N ALA A 18 9.58 20.69 -3.58
CA ALA A 18 10.55 20.06 -4.44
C ALA A 18 10.03 19.92 -5.87
N VAL A 19 8.79 19.43 -6.05
CA VAL A 19 8.15 19.29 -7.37
C VAL A 19 7.98 20.65 -8.05
N ASN A 20 7.48 21.64 -7.33
CA ASN A 20 7.31 22.99 -7.89
C ASN A 20 8.64 23.63 -8.29
N GLY A 21 9.69 23.42 -7.48
CA GLY A 21 11.04 23.90 -7.80
C GLY A 21 11.61 23.23 -9.03
N GLU A 22 11.52 21.91 -9.15
CA GLU A 22 12.05 21.15 -10.29
C GLU A 22 11.32 21.47 -11.59
N LEU A 23 10.01 21.64 -11.54
CA LEU A 23 9.18 21.94 -12.70
C LEU A 23 9.03 23.44 -12.98
N ALA A 24 9.66 24.30 -12.18
CA ALA A 24 9.53 25.77 -12.25
C ALA A 24 8.06 26.25 -12.30
N VAL A 25 7.17 25.58 -11.54
CA VAL A 25 5.74 25.91 -11.44
C VAL A 25 5.39 26.40 -10.04
N THR A 26 4.24 27.05 -9.92
CA THR A 26 3.68 27.50 -8.63
C THR A 26 2.27 26.96 -8.46
N GLY A 27 1.83 26.83 -7.21
CA GLY A 27 0.48 26.40 -6.89
C GLY A 27 0.40 25.09 -6.09
N SER A 28 -0.82 24.57 -5.98
CA SER A 28 -1.07 23.35 -5.21
C SER A 28 -0.72 22.09 -6.02
N VAL A 29 0.21 21.29 -5.51
CA VAL A 29 0.56 19.98 -6.06
C VAL A 29 -0.49 18.93 -5.65
N TRP A 30 -1.09 19.11 -4.47
CA TRP A 30 -2.08 18.16 -3.95
C TRP A 30 -3.49 18.66 -4.19
N ARG A 31 -4.29 17.84 -4.83
CA ARG A 31 -5.70 18.16 -5.08
C ARG A 31 -6.55 18.02 -3.82
N GLU A 32 -6.26 17.03 -3.01
CA GLU A 32 -7.03 16.70 -1.82
C GLU A 32 -6.13 16.40 -0.62
N ARG A 33 -6.69 16.49 0.59
CA ARG A 33 -6.01 16.03 1.79
C ARG A 33 -5.95 14.51 1.82
N TYR A 34 -4.89 13.96 2.43
CA TYR A 34 -4.84 12.52 2.66
C TYR A 34 -5.97 12.09 3.60
N HIS A 35 -6.51 10.91 3.32
CA HIS A 35 -7.47 10.26 4.20
C HIS A 35 -6.76 9.20 5.04
N ALA A 36 -7.00 9.21 6.36
CA ALA A 36 -6.46 8.21 7.26
C ALA A 36 -7.59 7.56 8.05
N ARG A 37 -7.66 6.25 8.00
CA ARG A 37 -8.51 5.45 8.88
C ARG A 37 -7.69 4.32 9.49
N PRO A 38 -7.94 3.95 10.77
CA PRO A 38 -7.28 2.80 11.37
C PRO A 38 -7.81 1.50 10.74
N LEU A 39 -6.90 0.59 10.44
CA LEU A 39 -7.24 -0.78 10.05
C LEU A 39 -7.47 -1.60 11.32
N LYS A 40 -8.65 -2.18 11.47
CA LYS A 40 -9.08 -2.82 12.72
C LYS A 40 -9.09 -4.35 12.66
N THR A 41 -9.10 -4.90 11.46
CA THR A 41 -9.20 -6.35 11.26
C THR A 41 -8.01 -6.92 10.48
N PRO A 42 -7.66 -8.19 10.71
CA PRO A 42 -6.62 -8.87 9.93
C PRO A 42 -6.85 -8.83 8.42
N ARG A 43 -8.11 -8.92 7.98
CA ARG A 43 -8.47 -8.86 6.56
C ARG A 43 -8.20 -7.48 5.97
N GLU A 44 -8.56 -6.40 6.70
CA GLU A 44 -8.26 -5.03 6.26
C GLU A 44 -6.77 -4.79 6.14
N VAL A 45 -5.98 -5.26 7.12
CA VAL A 45 -4.52 -5.14 7.08
C VAL A 45 -3.95 -5.89 5.89
N ARG A 46 -4.36 -7.15 5.64
CA ARG A 46 -3.91 -7.90 4.48
C ARG A 46 -4.26 -7.21 3.15
N ASN A 47 -5.48 -6.72 3.03
CA ASN A 47 -5.90 -6.01 1.82
C ASN A 47 -5.08 -4.73 1.60
N ALA A 48 -4.76 -3.98 2.66
CA ALA A 48 -3.90 -2.81 2.57
C ALA A 48 -2.46 -3.17 2.16
N ILE A 49 -1.91 -4.25 2.69
CA ILE A 49 -0.59 -4.77 2.29
C ILE A 49 -0.59 -5.11 0.80
N VAL A 50 -1.56 -5.89 0.33
CA VAL A 50 -1.70 -6.21 -1.11
C VAL A 50 -1.83 -4.95 -1.95
N TYR A 51 -2.65 -3.99 -1.51
CA TYR A 51 -2.83 -2.73 -2.20
C TYR A 51 -1.52 -1.97 -2.37
N VAL A 52 -0.74 -1.83 -1.29
CA VAL A 52 0.52 -1.07 -1.31
C VAL A 52 1.58 -1.79 -2.14
N LEU A 53 1.79 -3.09 -1.92
CA LEU A 53 2.85 -3.84 -2.58
C LEU A 53 2.58 -4.13 -4.06
N MET A 54 1.31 -4.27 -4.43
CA MET A 54 0.88 -4.59 -5.80
C MET A 54 0.24 -3.39 -6.53
N ASN A 55 0.49 -2.17 -6.05
CA ASN A 55 -0.14 -0.96 -6.59
C ASN A 55 0.16 -0.74 -8.07
N ALA A 56 1.37 -1.05 -8.53
CA ALA A 56 1.74 -0.97 -9.94
C ALA A 56 0.80 -1.80 -10.84
N LYS A 57 0.40 -3.00 -10.38
CA LYS A 57 -0.53 -3.88 -11.11
C LYS A 57 -1.96 -3.34 -11.17
N LYS A 58 -2.36 -2.55 -10.17
CA LYS A 58 -3.67 -1.85 -10.17
C LYS A 58 -3.73 -0.80 -11.28
N HIS A 59 -2.62 -0.11 -11.52
CA HIS A 59 -2.51 0.96 -12.52
C HIS A 59 -2.07 0.49 -13.90
N GLY A 60 -2.27 -0.78 -14.23
CA GLY A 60 -2.06 -1.30 -15.57
C GLY A 60 -0.64 -1.75 -15.90
N SER A 61 0.26 -1.77 -14.92
CA SER A 61 1.59 -2.34 -15.12
C SER A 61 1.50 -3.82 -15.53
N ARG A 62 2.27 -4.20 -16.54
CA ARG A 62 2.40 -5.58 -17.03
C ARG A 62 3.44 -6.41 -16.28
N ILE A 63 3.89 -5.96 -15.11
CA ILE A 63 4.85 -6.67 -14.28
C ILE A 63 4.24 -8.00 -13.84
N SER A 64 4.84 -9.12 -14.21
CA SER A 64 4.39 -10.46 -13.86
C SER A 64 4.68 -10.84 -12.41
N GLY A 65 5.78 -10.36 -11.84
CA GLY A 65 6.24 -10.60 -10.48
C GLY A 65 6.05 -9.41 -9.53
N LEU A 66 7.03 -9.21 -8.67
CA LEU A 66 7.10 -8.05 -7.77
C LEU A 66 7.63 -6.83 -8.53
N ASP A 67 7.09 -5.67 -8.21
CA ASP A 67 7.62 -4.41 -8.73
C ASP A 67 9.00 -4.13 -8.12
N PRO A 68 10.07 -4.02 -8.93
CA PRO A 68 11.43 -3.77 -8.45
C PRO A 68 11.57 -2.40 -7.74
N HIS A 69 10.67 -1.46 -8.01
CA HIS A 69 10.65 -0.14 -7.38
C HIS A 69 9.80 -0.08 -6.11
N SER A 70 9.17 -1.20 -5.72
CA SER A 70 8.38 -1.30 -4.48
C SER A 70 9.21 -1.88 -3.33
N SER A 71 8.73 -1.68 -2.11
CA SER A 71 9.29 -2.32 -0.92
C SER A 71 8.95 -3.82 -0.79
N ALA A 72 8.26 -4.41 -1.76
CA ALA A 72 7.82 -5.80 -1.72
C ALA A 72 8.97 -6.80 -1.57
N ARG A 73 10.16 -6.50 -2.11
CA ARG A 73 11.34 -7.35 -2.00
C ARG A 73 11.85 -7.56 -0.56
N TRP A 74 11.61 -6.59 0.32
CA TRP A 74 11.99 -6.66 1.74
C TRP A 74 10.87 -7.17 2.63
N PHE A 75 9.71 -7.48 2.06
CA PHE A 75 8.55 -7.91 2.83
C PHE A 75 8.55 -9.43 3.00
N ASP A 76 8.62 -9.89 4.23
CA ASP A 76 8.70 -11.31 4.60
C ASP A 76 7.38 -12.08 4.45
N GLY A 77 6.32 -11.40 4.06
CA GLY A 77 4.99 -11.97 3.84
C GLY A 77 4.67 -12.32 2.40
N ILE A 78 5.64 -12.28 1.49
CA ILE A 78 5.47 -12.73 0.11
C ILE A 78 5.59 -14.26 0.04
N ARG A 79 4.70 -14.88 -0.73
CA ARG A 79 4.79 -16.30 -1.06
C ARG A 79 5.96 -16.53 -2.03
N ARG A 80 6.91 -17.38 -1.66
CA ARG A 80 8.13 -17.65 -2.43
C ARG A 80 8.10 -18.97 -3.21
N ASP A 81 6.97 -19.67 -3.20
CA ASP A 81 6.74 -20.92 -3.93
C ASP A 81 6.47 -20.72 -5.44
N VAL A 82 6.46 -19.49 -5.89
CA VAL A 82 6.29 -19.13 -7.31
C VAL A 82 7.66 -18.83 -7.89
N GLU A 83 8.26 -19.83 -8.54
CA GLU A 83 9.56 -19.70 -9.18
C GLU A 83 9.62 -18.53 -10.18
N ASN A 84 10.75 -17.84 -10.18
CA ASN A 84 11.07 -16.70 -11.08
C ASN A 84 10.21 -15.43 -10.93
N LEU A 85 9.33 -15.34 -9.93
CA LEU A 85 8.51 -14.13 -9.70
C LEU A 85 8.93 -13.32 -8.48
N THR A 86 9.83 -13.86 -7.65
CA THR A 86 10.44 -13.17 -6.54
C THR A 86 11.87 -12.79 -6.90
N PRO A 87 12.31 -11.56 -6.66
CA PRO A 87 13.71 -11.19 -6.82
C PRO A 87 14.61 -12.03 -5.91
N ASP A 88 15.87 -12.16 -6.30
CA ASP A 88 16.95 -12.64 -5.43
C ASP A 88 16.96 -11.86 -4.10
N GLU A 89 17.72 -12.38 -3.13
CA GLU A 89 17.83 -11.80 -1.80
C GLU A 89 17.95 -10.26 -1.84
N PRO A 90 17.10 -9.53 -1.09
CA PRO A 90 17.08 -8.07 -1.18
C PRO A 90 18.41 -7.49 -0.70
N PRO A 91 18.91 -6.42 -1.32
CA PRO A 91 20.13 -5.76 -0.88
C PRO A 91 19.95 -5.19 0.53
N GLU A 92 20.95 -5.37 1.36
CA GLU A 92 21.02 -4.77 2.69
C GLU A 92 21.53 -3.30 2.61
N PRO A 93 21.11 -2.43 3.52
CA PRO A 93 20.12 -2.65 4.59
C PRO A 93 18.67 -2.49 4.11
N SER A 94 17.73 -3.17 4.78
CA SER A 94 16.30 -3.03 4.52
C SER A 94 15.79 -1.63 4.90
N PRO A 95 15.14 -0.89 4.01
CA PRO A 95 14.50 0.39 4.34
C PRO A 95 13.19 0.21 5.11
N VAL A 96 12.70 -1.02 5.23
CA VAL A 96 11.41 -1.35 5.85
C VAL A 96 11.63 -1.74 7.30
N ARG A 97 10.88 -1.12 8.21
CA ARG A 97 10.88 -1.50 9.62
C ARG A 97 9.84 -2.57 9.90
N ALA A 98 10.15 -3.44 10.86
CA ALA A 98 9.21 -4.42 11.36
C ALA A 98 7.95 -3.77 11.94
N ALA A 99 6.80 -4.40 11.72
CA ALA A 99 5.54 -3.94 12.29
C ALA A 99 5.51 -4.15 13.81
N LEU A 100 5.05 -3.13 14.54
CA LEU A 100 5.02 -3.13 16.00
C LEU A 100 3.72 -3.71 16.59
N THR A 101 2.69 -3.91 15.77
CA THR A 101 1.40 -4.41 16.25
C THR A 101 1.19 -5.85 15.82
N TRP A 102 0.44 -6.61 16.62
CA TRP A 102 0.06 -7.97 16.27
C TRP A 102 -0.66 -8.04 14.90
N LEU A 103 -1.55 -7.10 14.62
CA LEU A 103 -2.23 -7.04 13.33
C LEU A 103 -1.26 -6.88 12.16
N GLY A 104 -0.27 -6.03 12.30
CA GLY A 104 0.72 -5.73 11.24
C GLY A 104 1.80 -6.81 11.10
N SER A 105 2.15 -7.52 12.17
CA SER A 105 3.21 -8.56 12.15
C SER A 105 2.65 -9.96 11.85
N THR A 106 1.59 -10.37 12.53
CA THR A 106 1.13 -11.77 12.57
C THR A 106 -0.32 -11.92 12.16
N GLY A 107 -1.20 -11.06 12.66
CA GLY A 107 -2.65 -11.24 12.58
C GLY A 107 -3.18 -11.36 11.15
N TRP A 108 -2.68 -10.60 10.22
CA TRP A 108 -3.08 -10.63 8.80
C TRP A 108 -2.72 -11.94 8.09
N ARG A 109 -1.67 -12.65 8.55
CA ARG A 109 -1.15 -13.90 7.94
C ARG A 109 -2.15 -15.04 7.98
N LYS A 110 -3.15 -15.00 8.89
CA LYS A 110 -4.24 -15.98 8.91
C LYS A 110 -5.09 -15.99 7.63
N HIS A 111 -5.00 -14.96 6.82
CA HIS A 111 -5.64 -14.89 5.50
C HIS A 111 -4.70 -15.27 4.35
N GLY A 112 -3.56 -15.88 4.65
CA GLY A 112 -2.55 -16.33 3.72
C GLY A 112 -1.52 -15.26 3.35
N LEU A 113 -0.35 -15.72 2.91
CA LEU A 113 0.71 -14.86 2.40
C LEU A 113 0.27 -14.17 1.09
N VAL A 114 0.94 -13.09 0.74
CA VAL A 114 0.68 -12.34 -0.49
C VAL A 114 1.35 -13.04 -1.67
N SER A 115 0.58 -13.35 -2.72
CA SER A 115 1.15 -13.91 -3.95
C SER A 115 1.79 -12.81 -4.81
N PRO A 116 2.98 -13.07 -5.42
CA PRO A 116 3.56 -12.14 -6.39
C PRO A 116 2.66 -11.83 -7.59
N THR A 117 1.68 -12.69 -7.87
CA THR A 117 0.71 -12.52 -8.98
C THR A 117 -0.60 -11.87 -8.54
N GLU A 118 -0.80 -11.68 -7.24
CA GLU A 118 -2.04 -11.12 -6.70
C GLU A 118 -2.28 -9.68 -7.20
N ARG A 119 -3.55 -9.35 -7.41
CA ARG A 119 -3.97 -7.99 -7.79
C ARG A 119 -4.82 -7.37 -6.68
N PRO A 120 -4.64 -6.08 -6.38
CA PRO A 120 -5.53 -5.37 -5.47
C PRO A 120 -6.98 -5.44 -5.97
N ARG A 121 -7.93 -5.63 -5.05
CA ARG A 121 -9.35 -5.53 -5.40
C ARG A 121 -9.67 -4.10 -5.84
N SER A 122 -10.44 -3.97 -6.92
CA SER A 122 -11.06 -2.70 -7.28
C SER A 122 -12.19 -2.39 -6.30
N GLU A 123 -12.34 -1.15 -5.89
CA GLU A 123 -13.40 -0.68 -4.96
C GLU A 123 -14.83 -0.88 -5.49
N SER A 124 -15.00 -1.30 -6.75
CA SER A 124 -16.31 -1.50 -7.40
C SER A 124 -17.04 -2.79 -7.01
N SER A 125 -16.51 -3.60 -6.07
CA SER A 125 -17.13 -4.88 -5.67
C SER A 125 -17.77 -4.87 -4.28
N GLU A 126 -18.03 -3.71 -3.69
CA GLU A 126 -18.88 -3.64 -2.51
C GLU A 126 -20.35 -3.57 -2.99
N PRO A 127 -21.19 -4.56 -2.67
CA PRO A 127 -22.61 -4.47 -2.98
C PRO A 127 -23.18 -3.28 -2.18
N ARG A 128 -23.61 -2.24 -2.87
CA ARG A 128 -24.39 -1.17 -2.25
C ARG A 128 -25.58 -1.81 -1.58
N GLY A 129 -25.59 -1.75 -0.26
CA GLY A 129 -26.71 -2.24 0.56
C GLY A 129 -28.01 -1.69 -0.04
N ARG A 130 -28.85 -2.62 -0.44
CA ARG A 130 -30.21 -2.36 -0.90
C ARG A 130 -30.96 -1.70 0.25
N ALA A 131 -31.16 -0.40 0.18
CA ALA A 131 -32.11 0.29 1.05
C ALA A 131 -33.49 -0.29 0.75
N THR A 132 -33.99 -1.11 1.66
CA THR A 132 -35.41 -1.49 1.67
C THR A 132 -36.17 -0.27 2.12
N ILE A 133 -36.83 0.37 1.18
CA ILE A 133 -37.86 1.37 1.46
C ILE A 133 -39.11 0.54 1.73
N ASP A 134 -39.45 0.31 3.00
CA ASP A 134 -40.77 -0.12 3.41
C ASP A 134 -41.65 1.14 3.45
N GLY A 135 -42.75 1.08 2.66
CA GLY A 135 -43.81 2.07 2.63
C GLY A 135 -44.84 1.87 3.71
#